data_0dd3b1346fa6978882aee8796878ad0b
#
_entry.id   0dd3b1346fa6978882aee8796878ad0b
#
_cell.length_a   1.000
_cell.length_b   1.000
_cell.length_c   1.000
_cell.angle_alpha   90.00
_cell.angle_beta   90.00
_cell.angle_gamma   90.00
#
_symmetry.space_group_name_H-M   'P 1'
#
loop_
_entity.id
_entity.type
_entity.pdbx_description
1 polymer ?
#
loop_
_entity_poly.entity_id
_entity_poly.type
_entity_poly.pdbx_seq_one_letter_code
_entity_poly.pdbx_strand_id
1 'polypeptide(L)'
;MTYHEPYEELSDFDRDLTRLLRSLIEELEAIDWYHQRMVVTKDPEVRNLIKHNRDEEMEHAAMILEVIRRRIPEFDKVLREYLFTDGTVTEVEKERKR
;
A
#
# COMPACT_ATOMS: atom_id res chain seq x y z
N MET A 1 10.44 15.67 -3.70
CA MET A 1 9.46 16.52 -3.00
C MET A 1 8.12 15.83 -2.89
N THR A 2 7.48 15.97 -1.74
CA THR A 2 6.17 15.36 -1.48
C THR A 2 5.06 16.10 -2.21
N TYR A 3 5.08 17.44 -2.21
CA TYR A 3 4.04 18.24 -2.84
C TYR A 3 4.50 18.71 -4.22
N HIS A 4 3.61 18.56 -5.21
CA HIS A 4 3.83 18.98 -6.60
C HIS A 4 3.04 20.24 -6.97
N GLU A 5 2.19 20.67 -6.06
CA GLU A 5 1.40 21.90 -6.19
C GLU A 5 1.63 22.78 -4.97
N PRO A 6 1.28 24.08 -5.03
CA PRO A 6 1.46 24.95 -3.88
C PRO A 6 0.72 24.43 -2.65
N TYR A 7 1.46 24.29 -1.55
CA TYR A 7 0.94 23.74 -0.30
C TYR A 7 -0.31 24.51 0.19
N GLU A 8 -0.31 25.84 0.01
CA GLU A 8 -1.38 26.70 0.48
C GLU A 8 -2.69 26.48 -0.27
N GLU A 9 -2.64 25.90 -1.47
CA GLU A 9 -3.83 25.62 -2.27
C GLU A 9 -4.43 24.26 -1.98
N LEU A 10 -3.75 23.44 -1.18
CA LEU A 10 -4.26 22.14 -0.77
C LEU A 10 -5.07 22.27 0.52
N SER A 11 -6.25 21.67 0.55
CA SER A 11 -7.07 21.64 1.76
C SER A 11 -6.43 20.76 2.83
N ASP A 12 -6.90 20.85 4.07
CA ASP A 12 -6.45 19.98 5.15
C ASP A 12 -6.70 18.51 4.81
N PHE A 13 -7.84 18.22 4.20
CA PHE A 13 -8.17 16.87 3.72
C PHE A 13 -7.12 16.38 2.72
N ASP A 14 -6.77 17.21 1.73
CA ASP A 14 -5.81 16.83 0.70
C ASP A 14 -4.40 16.66 1.27
N ARG A 15 -4.02 17.49 2.21
CA ARG A 15 -2.72 17.35 2.91
C ARG A 15 -2.65 16.06 3.70
N ASP A 16 -3.72 15.70 4.41
CA ASP A 16 -3.79 14.44 5.15
C ASP A 16 -3.77 13.25 4.20
N LEU A 17 -4.44 13.35 3.07
CA LEU A 17 -4.41 12.30 2.06
C LEU A 17 -2.99 12.08 1.53
N THR A 18 -2.25 13.16 1.26
CA THR A 18 -0.84 13.08 0.87
C THR A 18 0.00 12.40 1.95
N ARG A 19 -0.24 12.72 3.22
CA ARG A 19 0.46 12.07 4.32
C ARG A 19 0.21 10.56 4.34
N LEU A 20 -1.02 10.15 4.11
CA LEU A 20 -1.38 8.73 4.06
C LEU A 20 -0.77 8.02 2.85
N LEU A 21 -0.87 8.63 1.68
CA LEU A 21 -0.30 8.05 0.46
C LEU A 21 1.23 7.93 0.58
N ARG A 22 1.87 8.94 1.13
CA ARG A 22 3.32 8.91 1.34
C ARG A 22 3.71 7.83 2.34
N SER A 23 2.95 7.69 3.42
CA SER A 23 3.18 6.64 4.40
C SER A 23 3.01 5.25 3.79
N LEU A 24 2.02 5.05 2.92
CA LEU A 24 1.84 3.78 2.23
C LEU A 24 3.03 3.45 1.33
N ILE A 25 3.53 4.43 0.59
CA ILE A 25 4.73 4.24 -0.24
C ILE A 25 5.91 3.79 0.62
N GLU A 26 6.12 4.44 1.76
CA GLU A 26 7.22 4.11 2.67
C GLU A 26 7.09 2.69 3.23
N GLU A 27 5.87 2.27 3.59
CA GLU A 27 5.64 0.90 4.06
C GLU A 27 5.91 -0.13 2.97
N LEU A 28 5.48 0.14 1.74
CA LEU A 28 5.73 -0.76 0.60
C LEU A 28 7.23 -0.88 0.30
N GLU A 29 7.98 0.22 0.39
CA GLU A 29 9.43 0.18 0.25
C GLU A 29 10.07 -0.67 1.35
N ALA A 30 9.61 -0.51 2.59
CA ALA A 30 10.14 -1.29 3.71
C ALA A 30 9.87 -2.78 3.52
N ILE A 31 8.68 -3.16 3.06
CA ILE A 31 8.33 -4.55 2.75
C ILE A 31 9.30 -5.11 1.72
N ASP A 32 9.55 -4.37 0.65
CA ASP A 32 10.46 -4.78 -0.42
C ASP A 32 11.88 -4.99 0.10
N TRP A 33 12.41 -4.04 0.84
CA TRP A 33 13.77 -4.12 1.36
C TRP A 33 13.94 -5.27 2.36
N TYR A 34 13.01 -5.44 3.29
CA TYR A 34 13.03 -6.55 4.23
C TYR A 34 12.89 -7.89 3.51
N HIS A 35 12.04 -7.96 2.50
CA HIS A 35 11.86 -9.19 1.72
C HIS A 35 13.18 -9.59 1.04
N GLN A 36 13.87 -8.67 0.39
CA GLN A 36 15.15 -8.95 -0.25
C GLN A 36 16.19 -9.44 0.76
N ARG A 37 16.29 -8.77 1.90
CA ARG A 37 17.23 -9.17 2.96
C ARG A 37 16.92 -10.56 3.50
N MET A 38 15.65 -10.85 3.69
CA MET A 38 15.19 -12.16 4.19
C MET A 38 15.58 -13.28 3.23
N VAL A 39 15.42 -13.06 1.95
CA VAL A 39 15.71 -14.06 0.92
C VAL A 39 17.22 -14.35 0.83
N VAL A 40 18.04 -13.32 1.03
CA VAL A 40 19.50 -13.41 0.82
C VAL A 40 20.24 -13.91 2.07
N THR A 41 19.80 -13.56 3.27
CA THR A 41 20.54 -13.94 4.49
C THR A 41 20.59 -15.45 4.67
N LYS A 42 21.73 -15.94 5.15
CA LYS A 42 21.94 -17.36 5.43
C LYS A 42 21.77 -17.68 6.93
N ASP A 43 21.64 -16.64 7.75
CA ASP A 43 21.49 -16.81 9.20
C ASP A 43 20.01 -16.96 9.56
N PRO A 44 19.59 -18.08 10.17
CA PRO A 44 18.19 -18.32 10.50
C PRO A 44 17.62 -17.30 11.49
N GLU A 45 18.40 -16.86 12.45
CA GLU A 45 17.95 -15.87 13.45
C GLU A 45 17.71 -14.52 12.79
N VAL A 46 18.63 -14.09 11.93
CA VAL A 46 18.49 -12.85 11.18
C VAL A 46 17.27 -12.91 10.26
N ARG A 47 17.09 -14.04 9.57
CA ARG A 47 15.92 -14.23 8.69
C ARG A 47 14.62 -14.12 9.47
N ASN A 48 14.54 -14.74 10.62
CA ASN A 48 13.32 -14.71 11.44
C ASN A 48 12.99 -13.30 11.91
N LEU A 49 13.99 -12.53 12.33
CA LEU A 49 13.77 -11.15 12.74
C LEU A 49 13.32 -10.28 11.56
N ILE A 50 13.99 -10.40 10.42
CA ILE A 50 13.65 -9.62 9.22
C ILE A 50 12.25 -10.00 8.73
N LYS A 51 11.90 -11.28 8.74
CA LYS A 51 10.57 -11.74 8.37
C LYS A 51 9.50 -11.15 9.28
N HIS A 52 9.75 -11.13 10.59
CA HIS A 52 8.83 -10.50 11.54
C HIS A 52 8.62 -9.03 11.20
N ASN A 53 9.69 -8.29 10.95
CA ASN A 53 9.61 -6.87 10.62
C ASN A 53 8.88 -6.64 9.31
N ARG A 54 9.13 -7.48 8.29
CA ARG A 54 8.41 -7.41 7.02
C ARG A 54 6.90 -7.61 7.23
N ASP A 55 6.54 -8.62 8.01
CA ASP A 55 5.13 -8.95 8.26
C ASP A 55 4.42 -7.80 9.03
N GLU A 56 5.13 -7.15 9.95
CA GLU A 56 4.61 -5.96 10.64
C GLU A 56 4.36 -4.81 9.65
N GLU A 57 5.26 -4.60 8.70
CA GLU A 57 5.09 -3.56 7.68
C GLU A 57 3.91 -3.87 6.76
N MET A 58 3.63 -5.15 6.48
CA MET A 58 2.44 -5.54 5.72
C MET A 58 1.15 -5.16 6.46
N GLU A 59 1.12 -5.37 7.77
CA GLU A 59 -0.01 -4.96 8.59
C GLU A 59 -0.20 -3.44 8.56
N HIS A 60 0.89 -2.69 8.72
CA HIS A 60 0.85 -1.23 8.64
C HIS A 60 0.33 -0.76 7.28
N ALA A 61 0.81 -1.36 6.19
CA ALA A 61 0.36 -1.03 4.85
C ALA A 61 -1.14 -1.27 4.69
N ALA A 62 -1.64 -2.39 5.21
CA ALA A 62 -3.07 -2.71 5.14
C ALA A 62 -3.91 -1.69 5.92
N MET A 63 -3.45 -1.27 7.09
CA MET A 63 -4.15 -0.28 7.91
C MET A 63 -4.22 1.08 7.19
N ILE A 64 -3.10 1.51 6.61
CA ILE A 64 -3.03 2.78 5.87
C ILE A 64 -3.94 2.72 4.64
N LEU A 65 -3.88 1.63 3.88
CA LEU A 65 -4.73 1.45 2.70
C LEU A 65 -6.21 1.54 3.06
N GLU A 66 -6.61 0.96 4.18
CA GLU A 66 -8.01 1.02 4.62
C GLU A 66 -8.44 2.45 4.93
N VAL A 67 -7.58 3.25 5.57
CA VAL A 67 -7.90 4.65 5.85
C VAL A 67 -8.01 5.46 4.56
N ILE A 68 -7.13 5.20 3.58
CA ILE A 68 -7.19 5.83 2.26
C ILE A 68 -8.51 5.45 1.56
N ARG A 69 -8.86 4.17 1.57
CA ARG A 69 -10.08 3.67 0.95
C ARG A 69 -11.32 4.43 1.46
N ARG A 70 -11.38 4.66 2.76
CA ARG A 70 -12.52 5.37 3.38
C ARG A 70 -12.61 6.82 2.96
N ARG A 71 -11.52 7.42 2.46
CA ARG A 71 -11.44 8.84 2.12
C ARG A 71 -11.62 9.13 0.64
N ILE A 72 -11.41 8.13 -0.24
CA ILE A 72 -11.51 8.30 -1.69
C ILE A 72 -12.56 7.35 -2.24
N PRO A 73 -13.81 7.81 -2.46
CA PRO A 73 -14.89 6.95 -2.96
C PRO A 73 -14.56 6.21 -4.26
N GLU A 74 -13.83 6.85 -5.16
CA GLU A 74 -13.43 6.25 -6.43
C GLU A 74 -12.46 5.08 -6.20
N PHE A 75 -11.55 5.22 -5.24
CA PHE A 75 -10.61 4.15 -4.90
C PHE A 75 -11.32 3.01 -4.17
N ASP A 76 -12.23 3.34 -3.27
CA ASP A 76 -13.10 2.35 -2.61
C ASP A 76 -13.82 1.48 -3.63
N LYS A 77 -14.40 2.11 -4.64
CA LYS A 77 -15.14 1.40 -5.70
C LYS A 77 -14.25 0.39 -6.41
N VAL A 78 -13.09 0.80 -6.91
CA VAL A 78 -12.21 -0.11 -7.66
C VAL A 78 -11.59 -1.17 -6.76
N LEU A 79 -11.28 -0.86 -5.51
CA LEU A 79 -10.79 -1.88 -4.59
C LEU A 79 -11.82 -2.98 -4.37
N ARG A 80 -13.10 -2.63 -4.22
CA ARG A 80 -14.17 -3.63 -4.06
C ARG A 80 -14.37 -4.48 -5.32
N GLU A 81 -14.08 -3.93 -6.49
CA GLU A 81 -14.22 -4.65 -7.75
C GLU A 81 -13.11 -5.68 -7.98
N TYR A 82 -11.91 -5.44 -7.45
CA TYR A 82 -10.73 -6.26 -7.74
C TYR A 82 -10.26 -7.12 -6.58
N LEU A 83 -10.35 -6.62 -5.35
CA LEU A 83 -9.84 -7.37 -4.19
C LEU A 83 -10.70 -8.61 -3.93
N PHE A 84 -10.02 -9.69 -3.53
CA PHE A 84 -10.64 -10.96 -3.19
C PHE A 84 -11.38 -11.62 -4.36
N THR A 85 -11.03 -11.25 -5.58
CA THR A 85 -11.58 -11.92 -6.79
C THR A 85 -10.68 -13.08 -7.19
N ASP A 86 -11.25 -14.02 -7.95
CA ASP A 86 -10.53 -15.11 -8.56
C ASP A 86 -10.31 -14.81 -10.05
N GLY A 87 -9.39 -15.53 -10.68
CA GLY A 87 -9.05 -15.30 -12.07
C GLY A 87 -8.02 -14.20 -12.23
N THR A 88 -7.61 -13.95 -13.46
CA THR A 88 -6.62 -12.90 -13.72
C THR A 88 -7.27 -11.53 -13.61
N VAL A 89 -6.51 -10.56 -13.12
CA VAL A 89 -7.05 -9.19 -12.92
C VAL A 89 -7.45 -8.54 -14.26
N THR A 90 -6.81 -8.89 -15.36
CA THR A 90 -7.18 -8.38 -16.68
C THR A 90 -8.51 -8.95 -17.18
N GLU A 91 -8.83 -10.20 -16.84
CA GLU A 91 -10.13 -10.79 -17.14
C GLU A 91 -11.23 -10.19 -16.26
N VAL A 92 -10.93 -9.97 -14.98
CA VAL A 92 -11.86 -9.29 -14.08
C VAL A 92 -12.19 -7.89 -14.61
N GLU A 93 -11.20 -7.18 -15.11
CA GLU A 93 -11.41 -5.87 -15.71
C GLU A 93 -12.34 -5.93 -16.91
N LYS A 94 -12.16 -6.92 -17.80
CA LYS A 94 -13.01 -7.09 -18.98
C LYS A 94 -14.47 -7.32 -18.60
N GLU A 95 -14.72 -8.17 -17.63
CA GLU A 95 -16.07 -8.47 -17.16
C GLU A 95 -16.73 -7.25 -16.53
N ARG A 96 -15.96 -6.50 -15.75
CA ARG A 96 -16.44 -5.31 -15.08
C ARG A 96 -16.85 -4.20 -16.07
N LYS A 97 -16.20 -4.13 -17.24
CA LYS A 97 -16.46 -3.10 -18.26
C LYS A 97 -17.50 -3.48 -19.31
N ARG A 98 -18.10 -4.63 -19.17
CA ARG A 98 -19.20 -5.09 -20.07
C ARG A 98 -20.49 -4.31 -19.87
#